data_70f9e0d7a6d3df5c3b9035570835a964
#
_entry.id   70f9e0d7a6d3df5c3b9035570835a964
#
_cell.length_a   1.000
_cell.length_b   1.000
_cell.length_c   1.000
_cell.angle_alpha   90.00
_cell.angle_beta   90.00
_cell.angle_gamma   90.00
#
_symmetry.space_group_name_H-M   'P 1'
#
loop_
_entity.id
_entity.type
_entity.pdbx_description
1 polymer ?
#
loop_
_entity_poly.entity_id
_entity_poly.type
_entity_poly.pdbx_seq_one_letter_code
_entity_poly.pdbx_strand_id
1 'polypeptide(L)'
;MSKEIEVRYQLKNKIELERWLNQNTELIHSSHQIDTYYDNKYKSFIKDPEHIYDWLRIREENNNITINYKHWLPEGEVIRTYCEENELNISSSEEMKKILFNLGFDVLIVVDKVRN
;
A
#
# COMPACT_ATOMS: atom_id res chain seq x y z
N MET A 1 14.76 -7.89 -3.02
CA MET A 1 13.51 -8.53 -2.58
C MET A 1 13.35 -8.35 -1.09
N SER A 2 12.29 -7.77 -0.67
CA SER A 2 11.96 -7.59 0.75
C SER A 2 10.84 -8.54 1.15
N LYS A 3 10.87 -9.00 2.40
CA LYS A 3 9.75 -9.74 3.00
C LYS A 3 8.95 -8.80 3.86
N GLU A 4 7.66 -8.80 3.67
CA GLU A 4 6.73 -8.05 4.49
C GLU A 4 5.81 -9.01 5.23
N ILE A 5 5.77 -8.87 6.55
CA ILE A 5 4.84 -9.61 7.39
C ILE A 5 3.76 -8.64 7.83
N GLU A 6 2.56 -8.87 7.37
CA GLU A 6 1.41 -8.07 7.73
C GLU A 6 0.59 -8.80 8.79
N VAL A 7 0.49 -8.19 9.97
CA VAL A 7 -0.35 -8.70 11.05
C VAL A 7 -1.59 -7.83 11.14
N ARG A 8 -2.75 -8.43 10.88
CA ARG A 8 -4.03 -7.73 10.98
C ARG A 8 -4.69 -8.09 12.31
N TYR A 9 -4.98 -7.07 13.09
CA TYR A 9 -5.77 -7.21 14.30
C TYR A 9 -7.19 -6.71 14.07
N GLN A 10 -8.19 -7.55 14.40
CA GLN A 10 -9.53 -7.06 14.57
C GLN A 10 -9.61 -6.39 15.94
N LEU A 11 -9.69 -5.08 15.93
CA LEU A 11 -9.83 -4.31 17.15
C LEU A 11 -11.30 -4.19 17.50
N LYS A 12 -11.69 -4.82 18.61
CA LYS A 12 -13.06 -4.66 19.15
C LYS A 12 -13.26 -3.28 19.77
N ASN A 13 -12.16 -2.60 20.18
CA ASN A 13 -12.20 -1.29 20.76
C ASN A 13 -10.96 -0.48 20.41
N LYS A 14 -11.07 0.29 19.34
CA LYS A 14 -10.00 1.16 18.87
C LYS A 14 -9.59 2.23 19.89
N ILE A 15 -10.55 2.76 20.65
CA ILE A 15 -10.32 3.81 21.63
C ILE A 15 -9.49 3.29 22.80
N GLU A 16 -9.77 2.09 23.29
CA GLU A 16 -8.97 1.47 24.35
C GLU A 16 -7.55 1.19 23.91
N LEU A 17 -7.37 0.71 22.69
CA LEU A 17 -6.03 0.46 22.15
C LEU A 17 -5.24 1.75 22.00
N GLU A 18 -5.84 2.80 21.45
CA GLU A 18 -5.19 4.08 21.29
C GLU A 18 -4.78 4.67 22.65
N ARG A 19 -5.65 4.54 23.64
CA ARG A 19 -5.38 4.99 25.01
C ARG A 19 -4.24 4.19 25.63
N TRP A 20 -4.25 2.88 25.47
CA TRP A 20 -3.18 2.00 25.97
C TRP A 20 -1.84 2.32 25.32
N LEU A 21 -1.81 2.49 24.00
CA LEU A 21 -0.60 2.87 23.26
C LEU A 21 -0.07 4.22 23.74
N ASN A 22 -0.93 5.19 23.96
CA ASN A 22 -0.53 6.52 24.43
C ASN A 22 0.05 6.48 25.85
N GLN A 23 -0.38 5.54 26.68
CA GLN A 23 0.10 5.40 28.06
C GLN A 23 1.39 4.58 28.15
N ASN A 24 1.59 3.61 27.27
CA ASN A 24 2.63 2.60 27.38
C ASN A 24 3.74 2.72 26.34
N THR A 25 3.56 3.56 25.33
CA THR A 25 4.58 3.83 24.32
C THR A 25 4.78 5.32 24.18
N GLU A 26 6.03 5.73 24.06
CA GLU A 26 6.30 7.06 23.54
C GLU A 26 5.94 7.04 22.07
N LEU A 27 4.78 7.55 21.74
CA LEU A 27 4.37 7.76 20.36
C LEU A 27 5.15 8.93 19.81
N ILE A 28 6.33 8.62 19.32
CA ILE A 28 7.21 9.60 18.72
C ILE A 28 6.72 9.93 17.31
N HIS A 29 5.85 9.09 16.72
CA HIS A 29 5.54 9.22 15.31
C HIS A 29 4.14 8.70 14.97
N SER A 30 3.25 9.60 14.62
CA SER A 30 2.04 9.26 13.86
C SER A 30 2.18 9.81 12.45
N SER A 31 1.85 9.01 11.46
CA SER A 31 1.90 9.44 10.07
C SER A 31 0.54 9.32 9.40
N HIS A 32 0.22 10.32 8.59
CA HIS A 32 -0.92 10.28 7.69
C HIS A 32 -0.43 9.77 6.33
N GLN A 33 -1.05 8.70 5.87
CA GLN A 33 -0.71 8.08 4.58
C GLN A 33 -1.90 8.12 3.64
N ILE A 34 -1.64 8.53 2.41
CA ILE A 34 -2.60 8.44 1.32
C ILE A 34 -2.00 7.50 0.28
N ASP A 35 -2.61 6.35 0.12
CA ASP A 35 -2.19 5.33 -0.82
C ASP A 35 -3.14 5.28 -2.00
N THR A 36 -2.62 5.57 -3.18
CA THR A 36 -3.38 5.46 -4.43
C THR A 36 -2.94 4.20 -5.16
N TYR A 37 -3.85 3.25 -5.28
CA TYR A 37 -3.61 1.98 -5.98
C TYR A 37 -4.09 2.07 -7.41
N TYR A 38 -3.37 1.41 -8.30
CA TYR A 38 -3.59 1.44 -9.73
C TYR A 38 -3.83 0.06 -10.32
N ASP A 39 -4.64 0.02 -11.37
CA ASP A 39 -4.79 -1.12 -12.25
C ASP A 39 -4.44 -0.70 -13.67
N ASN A 40 -3.97 -1.65 -14.49
CA ASN A 40 -3.62 -1.41 -15.87
C ASN A 40 -4.74 -1.88 -16.79
N LYS A 41 -5.28 -1.00 -17.63
CA LYS A 41 -6.38 -1.33 -18.54
C LYS A 41 -5.99 -2.26 -19.68
N TYR A 42 -4.71 -2.34 -20.01
CA TYR A 42 -4.21 -3.23 -21.06
C TYR A 42 -3.84 -4.61 -20.53
N LYS A 43 -3.39 -4.66 -19.30
CA LYS A 43 -3.03 -5.89 -18.60
C LYS A 43 -3.51 -5.78 -17.15
N SER A 44 -4.77 -6.14 -16.93
CA SER A 44 -5.36 -6.00 -15.60
C SER A 44 -4.63 -6.84 -14.56
N PHE A 45 -4.34 -6.21 -13.41
CA PHE A 45 -3.82 -6.89 -12.22
C PHE A 45 -4.91 -7.68 -11.50
N ILE A 46 -6.16 -7.30 -11.73
CA ILE A 46 -7.32 -7.92 -11.09
C ILE A 46 -8.03 -8.79 -12.11
N LYS A 47 -7.46 -9.96 -12.39
CA LYS A 47 -8.08 -10.96 -13.24
C LYS A 47 -9.07 -11.81 -12.45
N ASP A 48 -8.76 -12.04 -11.19
CA ASP A 48 -9.55 -12.81 -10.25
C ASP A 48 -9.42 -12.12 -8.88
N PRO A 49 -10.51 -11.66 -8.25
CA PRO A 49 -10.44 -10.98 -6.96
C PRO A 49 -9.79 -11.79 -5.83
N GLU A 50 -9.80 -13.13 -5.94
CA GLU A 50 -9.16 -14.01 -4.96
C GLU A 50 -7.66 -14.20 -5.21
N HIS A 51 -7.18 -13.82 -6.41
CA HIS A 51 -5.80 -14.06 -6.85
C HIS A 51 -5.19 -12.79 -7.43
N ILE A 52 -5.03 -11.76 -6.59
CA ILE A 52 -4.36 -10.52 -6.96
C ILE A 52 -2.90 -10.64 -6.52
N TYR A 53 -2.00 -10.68 -7.48
CA TYR A 53 -0.57 -10.81 -7.21
C TYR A 53 0.19 -9.50 -7.37
N ASP A 54 -0.31 -8.62 -8.22
CA ASP A 54 0.34 -7.37 -8.57
C ASP A 54 -0.34 -6.19 -7.87
N TRP A 55 0.48 -5.38 -7.20
CA TRP A 55 0.01 -4.16 -6.54
C TRP A 55 0.94 -3.01 -6.91
N LEU A 56 0.36 -1.98 -7.50
CA LEU A 56 1.07 -0.75 -7.83
C LEU A 56 0.43 0.39 -7.05
N ARG A 57 1.25 1.14 -6.32
CA ARG A 57 0.77 2.17 -5.42
C ARG A 57 1.68 3.38 -5.43
N ILE A 58 1.07 4.57 -5.37
CA ILE A 58 1.76 5.79 -4.97
C ILE A 58 1.37 6.07 -3.53
N ARG A 59 2.35 6.21 -2.65
CA ARG A 59 2.13 6.57 -1.25
C ARG A 59 2.59 7.99 -0.99
N GLU A 60 1.71 8.79 -0.45
CA GLU A 60 2.01 10.13 0.03
C GLU A 60 1.97 10.11 1.55
N GLU A 61 3.11 10.35 2.19
CA GLU A 61 3.26 10.33 3.64
C GLU A 61 4.11 11.51 4.08
N ASN A 62 3.50 12.46 4.79
CA ASN A 62 4.15 13.71 5.15
C ASN A 62 4.71 14.41 3.89
N ASN A 63 6.03 14.61 3.82
CA ASN A 63 6.69 15.19 2.65
C ASN A 63 7.36 14.13 1.77
N ASN A 64 7.15 12.85 2.06
CA ASN A 64 7.72 11.76 1.30
C ASN A 64 6.69 11.18 0.34
N ILE A 65 7.09 11.00 -0.88
CA ILE A 65 6.27 10.39 -1.92
C ILE A 65 7.05 9.21 -2.47
N THR A 66 6.43 8.04 -2.43
CA THR A 66 7.05 6.81 -2.96
C THR A 66 6.14 6.14 -3.97
N ILE A 67 6.74 5.48 -4.95
CA ILE A 67 6.04 4.54 -5.81
C ILE A 67 6.53 3.15 -5.47
N ASN A 68 5.58 2.22 -5.37
CA ASN A 68 5.83 0.86 -4.91
C ASN A 68 5.12 -0.11 -5.82
N TYR A 69 5.86 -1.12 -6.28
CA TYR A 69 5.29 -2.26 -6.98
C TYR A 69 5.59 -3.52 -6.21
N LYS A 70 4.56 -4.33 -5.96
CA LYS A 70 4.70 -5.64 -5.31
C LYS A 70 4.13 -6.72 -6.19
N HIS A 71 4.86 -7.81 -6.32
CA HIS A 71 4.39 -9.03 -6.95
C HIS A 71 4.47 -10.18 -5.96
N TRP A 72 3.32 -10.71 -5.58
CA TRP A 72 3.22 -11.79 -4.59
C TRP A 72 3.42 -13.15 -5.22
N LEU A 73 4.19 -13.99 -4.54
CA LEU A 73 4.56 -15.34 -4.94
C LEU A 73 4.27 -16.35 -3.82
N PRO A 74 4.04 -17.61 -4.14
CA PRO A 74 3.90 -18.18 -5.47
C PRO A 74 2.55 -17.85 -6.12
N GLU A 75 2.56 -17.67 -7.44
CA GLU A 75 1.33 -17.49 -8.21
C GLU A 75 0.52 -18.78 -8.21
N GLY A 76 -0.83 -18.65 -8.26
CA GLY A 76 -1.73 -19.78 -8.27
C GLY A 76 -2.04 -20.36 -6.89
N GLU A 77 -1.34 -19.92 -5.85
CA GLU A 77 -1.56 -20.37 -4.48
C GLU A 77 -2.44 -19.39 -3.71
N VAL A 78 -3.33 -19.91 -2.87
CA VAL A 78 -4.15 -19.08 -1.98
C VAL A 78 -3.28 -18.43 -0.91
N ILE A 79 -2.28 -19.16 -0.41
CA ILE A 79 -1.33 -18.64 0.58
C ILE A 79 -0.07 -18.21 -0.16
N ARG A 80 0.18 -16.89 -0.15
CA ARG A 80 1.36 -16.27 -0.73
C ARG A 80 2.35 -15.96 0.38
N THR A 81 3.57 -16.45 0.24
CA THR A 81 4.55 -16.44 1.32
C THR A 81 5.50 -15.27 1.28
N TYR A 82 5.73 -14.68 0.09
CA TYR A 82 6.63 -13.54 -0.06
C TYR A 82 6.26 -12.69 -1.28
N CYS A 83 6.79 -11.48 -1.33
CA CYS A 83 6.63 -10.63 -2.50
C CYS A 83 7.97 -10.11 -2.99
N GLU A 84 8.06 -9.91 -4.28
CA GLU A 84 9.08 -9.09 -4.90
C GLU A 84 8.61 -7.64 -4.85
N GLU A 85 9.47 -6.75 -4.38
CA GLU A 85 9.10 -5.36 -4.19
C GLU A 85 10.13 -4.43 -4.84
N ASN A 86 9.61 -3.45 -5.57
CA ASN A 86 10.38 -2.34 -6.10
C ASN A 86 9.80 -1.05 -5.53
N GLU A 87 10.64 -0.27 -4.89
CA GLU A 87 10.23 0.99 -4.28
C GLU A 87 11.25 2.07 -4.57
N LEU A 88 10.76 3.26 -4.89
CA LEU A 88 11.61 4.42 -5.01
C LEU A 88 10.89 5.69 -4.57
N ASN A 89 11.67 6.67 -4.12
CA ASN A 89 11.18 7.99 -3.83
C ASN A 89 11.00 8.77 -5.13
N ILE A 90 9.93 9.54 -5.20
CA ILE A 90 9.64 10.40 -6.34
C ILE A 90 9.45 11.84 -5.86
N SER A 91 9.74 12.79 -6.75
CA SER A 91 9.70 14.22 -6.40
C SER A 91 8.31 14.83 -6.53
N SER A 92 7.41 14.20 -7.30
CA SER A 92 6.08 14.73 -7.54
C SER A 92 5.08 13.60 -7.73
N SER A 93 4.06 13.55 -6.88
CA SER A 93 2.97 12.58 -7.03
C SER A 93 2.10 12.95 -8.23
N GLU A 94 1.87 14.23 -8.46
CA GLU A 94 1.03 14.72 -9.55
C GLU A 94 1.61 14.35 -10.91
N GLU A 95 2.91 14.56 -11.12
CA GLU A 95 3.57 14.18 -12.37
C GLU A 95 3.56 12.67 -12.57
N MET A 96 3.82 11.90 -11.53
CA MET A 96 3.81 10.43 -11.61
C MET A 96 2.41 9.92 -11.94
N LYS A 97 1.37 10.50 -11.35
CA LYS A 97 -0.03 10.16 -11.66
C LYS A 97 -0.36 10.40 -13.12
N LYS A 98 0.11 11.49 -13.69
CA LYS A 98 -0.06 11.79 -15.13
C LYS A 98 0.67 10.78 -16.01
N ILE A 99 1.89 10.42 -15.64
CA ILE A 99 2.67 9.41 -16.36
C ILE A 99 1.90 8.08 -16.38
N LEU A 100 1.43 7.64 -15.23
CA LEU A 100 0.69 6.39 -15.12
C LEU A 100 -0.61 6.42 -15.93
N PHE A 101 -1.35 7.51 -15.85
CA PHE A 101 -2.57 7.69 -16.66
C PHE A 101 -2.28 7.57 -18.16
N ASN A 102 -1.23 8.22 -18.63
CA ASN A 102 -0.85 8.19 -20.04
C ASN A 102 -0.37 6.79 -20.49
N LEU A 103 0.14 5.98 -19.57
CA LEU A 103 0.57 4.61 -19.83
C LEU A 103 -0.58 3.58 -19.71
N GLY A 104 -1.78 4.03 -19.41
CA GLY A 104 -2.94 3.15 -19.33
C GLY A 104 -3.26 2.63 -17.95
N PHE A 105 -2.72 3.25 -16.90
CA PHE A 105 -3.08 2.92 -15.52
C PHE A 105 -4.24 3.79 -15.07
N ASP A 106 -5.22 3.15 -14.45
CA ASP A 106 -6.36 3.83 -13.86
C ASP A 106 -6.35 3.66 -12.34
N VAL A 107 -6.85 4.67 -11.64
CA VAL A 107 -6.99 4.58 -10.18
C VAL A 107 -8.01 3.50 -9.84
N LEU A 108 -7.57 2.54 -9.04
CA LEU A 108 -8.40 1.48 -8.53
C LEU A 108 -9.09 1.88 -7.23
N ILE A 109 -8.31 2.36 -6.28
CA ILE A 109 -8.78 2.77 -4.97
C ILE A 109 -7.79 3.74 -4.33
N VAL A 110 -8.30 4.66 -3.54
CA VAL A 110 -7.50 5.54 -2.69
C VAL A 110 -7.78 5.18 -1.24
N VAL A 111 -6.72 4.88 -0.50
CA VAL A 111 -6.80 4.56 0.93
C VAL A 111 -6.15 5.68 1.72
N ASP A 112 -6.96 6.37 2.52
CA ASP A 112 -6.52 7.43 3.41
C ASP A 112 -6.51 6.87 4.84
N LYS A 113 -5.34 6.86 5.46
CA LYS A 113 -5.19 6.27 6.79
C LYS A 113 -4.19 7.03 7.64
N VAL A 114 -4.43 6.99 8.95
CA VAL A 114 -3.46 7.45 9.95
C VAL A 114 -2.79 6.22 10.54
N ARG A 115 -1.46 6.22 10.52
CA ARG A 115 -0.65 5.13 11.04
C ARG A 115 0.13 5.61 12.27
N ASN A 116 -0.10 4.94 13.36
CA ASN A 116 0.58 5.23 14.63
C ASN A 116 1.68 4.20 14.91
#